data_523720147a56b2cc38a986053089bc11
#
_entry.id   523720147a56b2cc38a986053089bc11
#
_cell.length_a   1.000
_cell.length_b   1.000
_cell.length_c   1.000
_cell.angle_alpha   90.00
_cell.angle_beta   90.00
_cell.angle_gamma   90.00
#
_symmetry.space_group_name_H-M   'P 1'
#
loop_
_entity.id
_entity.type
_entity.pdbx_description
1 polymer ?
#
loop_
_entity_poly.entity_id
_entity_poly.type
_entity_poly.pdbx_seq_one_letter_code
_entity_poly.pdbx_strand_id
1 'polypeptide(L)'
;MTFHFFRKTKALVVRTSFLSGLFATALSISWTASAHAEQKPILLDSVLAVVNHHVITKSQIDRSLAPTFKKLHAQYRGSAYRELVTSLEYKLMMKKINEQLEMEEADRTGLTLSDEELDRTIDSIMQKNNFTARWQLKQALSEQGMNYHQYREQLRKQMTILKLINTEVRSTVVISQDEVRQYYLDHREQFRLPPHVTLADIFLKIPPGATPAQIAAVREKGNHILRQISRKDDFAILAGSESEGPNSDNGGNLGDLTKDQLLPELIGPAFSVPVGGTSGLIQTDRGFYIIKVLKRESHPYQRFRDIKARIQNDLSKKTTRKRLLTWLEQLRGKSYVVIYMTPPPDEKT
;
A
#
# COMPACT_ATOMS: atom_id res chain seq x y z
N MET A 1 -15.95 -17.96 -7.39
CA MET A 1 -17.13 -18.39 -6.68
C MET A 1 -18.30 -17.52 -7.11
N THR A 2 -19.03 -18.10 -7.93
CA THR A 2 -20.47 -18.20 -8.18
C THR A 2 -21.21 -16.97 -8.74
N PHE A 3 -21.52 -17.12 -9.99
CA PHE A 3 -22.59 -16.49 -10.78
C PHE A 3 -23.97 -16.70 -10.20
N HIS A 4 -24.89 -15.80 -10.55
CA HIS A 4 -26.32 -15.93 -10.90
C HIS A 4 -26.99 -14.58 -10.59
N PHE A 5 -27.91 -13.99 -11.32
CA PHE A 5 -29.04 -14.54 -12.06
C PHE A 5 -29.64 -13.48 -13.01
N PHE A 6 -29.87 -13.91 -14.21
CA PHE A 6 -30.75 -13.27 -15.21
C PHE A 6 -32.21 -13.45 -14.84
N ARG A 7 -33.03 -12.42 -15.00
CA ARG A 7 -34.47 -12.65 -15.15
C ARG A 7 -35.09 -11.69 -16.17
N LYS A 8 -35.51 -12.30 -17.27
CA LYS A 8 -36.39 -11.72 -18.31
C LYS A 8 -37.79 -11.58 -17.75
N THR A 9 -38.53 -10.54 -18.10
CA THR A 9 -39.98 -10.54 -18.11
C THR A 9 -40.49 -9.92 -19.41
N LYS A 10 -41.46 -10.64 -19.96
CA LYS A 10 -42.06 -10.49 -21.29
C LYS A 10 -43.09 -9.36 -21.33
N ALA A 11 -43.27 -8.88 -22.54
CA ALA A 11 -44.35 -8.02 -23.01
C ALA A 11 -45.72 -8.62 -22.84
N LEU A 12 -46.70 -7.76 -22.62
CA LEU A 12 -48.11 -8.10 -22.87
C LEU A 12 -48.74 -6.99 -23.70
N VAL A 13 -49.13 -7.38 -24.94
CA VAL A 13 -49.92 -6.59 -25.87
C VAL A 13 -51.39 -6.83 -25.56
N VAL A 14 -52.18 -5.79 -25.45
CA VAL A 14 -53.64 -5.91 -25.55
C VAL A 14 -54.14 -4.86 -26.54
N ARG A 15 -54.68 -5.40 -27.62
CA ARG A 15 -55.52 -4.71 -28.63
C ARG A 15 -56.96 -4.70 -28.12
N THR A 16 -57.67 -3.58 -28.28
CA THR A 16 -59.11 -3.59 -28.53
C THR A 16 -59.50 -2.40 -29.40
N SER A 17 -60.15 -2.72 -30.49
CA SER A 17 -60.80 -1.84 -31.47
C SER A 17 -62.25 -1.50 -31.00
N PHE A 18 -62.84 -0.40 -31.46
CA PHE A 18 -64.20 -0.22 -32.06
C PHE A 18 -64.60 1.25 -31.90
N LEU A 19 -64.79 1.99 -32.90
CA LEU A 19 -65.86 2.29 -33.89
C LEU A 19 -66.78 3.47 -33.53
N SER A 20 -66.98 4.31 -34.57
CA SER A 20 -68.14 5.18 -34.91
C SER A 20 -68.23 6.52 -34.17
N GLY A 21 -68.03 7.68 -34.79
CA GLY A 21 -68.79 8.29 -35.87
C GLY A 21 -69.68 9.43 -35.32
N LEU A 22 -69.42 10.69 -35.67
CA LEU A 22 -70.38 11.64 -36.19
C LEU A 22 -69.78 13.04 -36.49
N PHE A 23 -70.22 13.56 -37.58
CA PHE A 23 -69.97 14.90 -38.15
C PHE A 23 -70.28 16.05 -37.18
N ALA A 24 -69.41 17.03 -37.03
CA ALA A 24 -69.78 18.40 -36.77
C ALA A 24 -68.68 19.35 -37.26
N THR A 25 -69.02 20.16 -38.24
CA THR A 25 -68.23 21.28 -38.79
C THR A 25 -68.08 22.36 -37.73
N ALA A 26 -66.86 22.70 -37.39
CA ALA A 26 -66.58 23.91 -36.62
C ALA A 26 -65.28 24.56 -37.09
N LEU A 27 -65.41 25.75 -37.51
CA LEU A 27 -64.50 26.85 -37.78
C LEU A 27 -63.07 26.70 -37.26
N SER A 28 -62.09 26.54 -38.17
CA SER A 28 -60.67 26.50 -37.90
C SER A 28 -60.11 27.89 -37.60
N ILE A 29 -59.97 28.24 -36.35
CA ILE A 29 -59.04 29.31 -35.92
C ILE A 29 -57.65 28.71 -35.85
N SER A 30 -56.82 29.03 -36.86
CA SER A 30 -55.40 28.67 -36.94
C SER A 30 -54.66 29.47 -35.85
N TRP A 31 -54.50 28.89 -34.68
CA TRP A 31 -53.51 29.35 -33.70
C TRP A 31 -52.17 28.83 -34.17
N THR A 32 -51.33 29.70 -34.77
CA THR A 32 -49.93 29.45 -34.99
C THR A 32 -49.27 29.39 -33.64
N ALA A 33 -49.18 28.19 -33.04
CA ALA A 33 -48.32 27.94 -31.93
C ALA A 33 -46.87 28.11 -32.43
N SER A 34 -46.27 29.26 -32.13
CA SER A 34 -44.81 29.44 -32.24
C SER A 34 -44.18 28.39 -31.34
N ALA A 35 -43.72 27.31 -31.96
CA ALA A 35 -42.86 26.34 -31.26
C ALA A 35 -41.57 27.10 -30.91
N HIS A 36 -41.49 27.63 -29.68
CA HIS A 36 -40.25 27.98 -29.07
C HIS A 36 -39.49 26.64 -28.92
N ALA A 37 -38.59 26.40 -29.83
CA ALA A 37 -37.59 25.36 -29.63
C ALA A 37 -36.84 25.73 -28.34
N GLU A 38 -37.15 25.05 -27.28
CA GLU A 38 -36.40 25.12 -26.04
C GLU A 38 -34.99 24.70 -26.34
N GLN A 39 -34.12 25.71 -26.60
CA GLN A 39 -32.69 25.47 -26.75
C GLN A 39 -32.22 24.88 -25.41
N LYS A 40 -32.05 23.58 -25.38
CA LYS A 40 -31.36 22.94 -24.26
C LYS A 40 -30.08 23.73 -24.02
N PRO A 41 -29.86 24.24 -22.80
CA PRO A 41 -28.64 24.98 -22.52
C PRO A 41 -27.46 24.13 -22.90
N ILE A 42 -26.63 24.62 -23.82
CA ILE A 42 -25.35 24.01 -24.13
C ILE A 42 -24.54 24.14 -22.84
N LEU A 43 -24.37 23.05 -22.15
CA LEU A 43 -23.54 23.01 -20.96
C LEU A 43 -22.10 23.28 -21.41
N LEU A 44 -21.68 24.53 -21.28
CA LEU A 44 -20.29 24.91 -21.52
C LEU A 44 -19.42 24.19 -20.51
N ASP A 45 -18.42 23.43 -20.99
CA ASP A 45 -17.51 22.70 -20.13
C ASP A 45 -16.73 23.70 -19.25
N SER A 46 -16.62 23.41 -17.97
CA SER A 46 -15.96 24.30 -17.02
C SER A 46 -14.45 24.14 -17.13
N VAL A 47 -13.74 25.25 -17.33
CA VAL A 47 -12.28 25.27 -17.32
C VAL A 47 -11.77 25.23 -15.90
N LEU A 48 -10.94 24.23 -15.57
CA LEU A 48 -10.31 24.07 -14.25
C LEU A 48 -8.90 24.63 -14.21
N ALA A 49 -8.15 24.53 -15.29
CA ALA A 49 -6.83 25.11 -15.41
C ALA A 49 -6.46 25.39 -16.88
N VAL A 50 -5.52 26.32 -17.07
CA VAL A 50 -4.86 26.59 -18.35
C VAL A 50 -3.36 26.45 -18.15
N VAL A 51 -2.70 25.69 -19.03
CA VAL A 51 -1.25 25.50 -19.05
C VAL A 51 -0.76 25.91 -20.44
N ASN A 52 -0.13 27.06 -20.55
CA ASN A 52 0.25 27.68 -21.84
C ASN A 52 -0.95 27.72 -22.80
N HIS A 53 -0.97 26.87 -23.82
CA HIS A 53 -2.05 26.80 -24.83
C HIS A 53 -3.03 25.64 -24.58
N HIS A 54 -2.86 24.87 -23.48
CA HIS A 54 -3.68 23.70 -23.18
C HIS A 54 -4.68 24.00 -22.08
N VAL A 55 -5.94 23.64 -22.33
CA VAL A 55 -7.05 23.83 -21.38
C VAL A 55 -7.37 22.48 -20.73
N ILE A 56 -7.46 22.47 -19.40
CA ILE A 56 -7.90 21.31 -18.62
C ILE A 56 -9.32 21.59 -18.15
N THR A 57 -10.27 20.74 -18.56
CA THR A 57 -11.69 20.95 -18.29
C THR A 57 -12.22 19.98 -17.27
N LYS A 58 -13.35 20.37 -16.65
CA LYS A 58 -14.05 19.53 -15.67
C LYS A 58 -14.50 18.20 -16.27
N SER A 59 -15.04 18.21 -17.47
CA SER A 59 -15.48 16.98 -18.13
C SER A 59 -14.35 15.99 -18.40
N GLN A 60 -13.12 16.47 -18.65
CA GLN A 60 -11.94 15.60 -18.80
C GLN A 60 -11.59 14.92 -17.47
N ILE A 61 -11.65 15.66 -16.36
CA ILE A 61 -11.40 15.15 -15.01
C ILE A 61 -12.48 14.14 -14.62
N ASP A 62 -13.74 14.52 -14.78
CA ASP A 62 -14.90 13.68 -14.42
C ASP A 62 -14.91 12.35 -15.18
N ARG A 63 -14.64 12.37 -16.48
CA ARG A 63 -14.52 11.15 -17.29
C ARG A 63 -13.40 10.24 -16.78
N SER A 64 -12.27 10.81 -16.40
CA SER A 64 -11.13 10.04 -15.86
C SER A 64 -11.43 9.44 -14.49
N LEU A 65 -12.26 10.11 -13.66
CA LEU A 65 -12.60 9.69 -12.31
C LEU A 65 -13.92 8.93 -12.23
N ALA A 66 -14.70 8.81 -13.30
CA ALA A 66 -16.02 8.17 -13.28
C ALA A 66 -16.04 6.77 -12.63
N PRO A 67 -15.08 5.85 -12.91
CA PRO A 67 -15.04 4.55 -12.22
C PRO A 67 -14.79 4.68 -10.72
N THR A 68 -13.97 5.66 -10.31
CA THR A 68 -13.65 5.93 -8.91
C THR A 68 -14.85 6.54 -8.19
N PHE A 69 -15.54 7.50 -8.80
CA PHE A 69 -16.74 8.11 -8.25
C PHE A 69 -17.86 7.09 -7.99
N LYS A 70 -18.04 6.13 -8.90
CA LYS A 70 -18.99 5.04 -8.72
C LYS A 70 -18.69 4.20 -7.47
N LYS A 71 -17.43 3.90 -7.21
CA LYS A 71 -16.99 3.16 -6.01
C LYS A 71 -17.18 3.99 -4.75
N LEU A 72 -16.75 5.25 -4.77
CA LEU A 72 -16.88 6.16 -3.62
C LEU A 72 -18.35 6.41 -3.26
N HIS A 73 -19.21 6.58 -4.24
CA HIS A 73 -20.64 6.79 -4.02
C HIS A 73 -21.31 5.59 -3.34
N ALA A 74 -20.76 4.37 -3.47
CA ALA A 74 -21.24 3.19 -2.76
C ALA A 74 -20.85 3.18 -1.27
N GLN A 75 -19.75 3.88 -0.90
CA GLN A 75 -19.18 3.84 0.45
C GLN A 75 -19.44 5.11 1.27
N TYR A 76 -19.53 6.28 0.62
CA TYR A 76 -19.61 7.59 1.27
C TYR A 76 -20.85 8.35 0.85
N ARG A 77 -21.39 9.23 1.73
CA ARG A 77 -22.56 10.08 1.49
C ARG A 77 -22.30 11.49 2.03
N GLY A 78 -23.12 12.44 1.59
CA GLY A 78 -23.17 13.80 2.14
C GLY A 78 -21.87 14.60 1.93
N SER A 79 -21.42 15.30 2.98
CA SER A 79 -20.22 16.16 2.94
C SER A 79 -18.94 15.37 2.69
N ALA A 80 -18.77 14.23 3.36
CA ALA A 80 -17.59 13.37 3.21
C ALA A 80 -17.38 12.90 1.76
N TYR A 81 -18.46 12.56 1.05
CA TYR A 81 -18.36 12.23 -0.39
C TYR A 81 -17.89 13.44 -1.21
N ARG A 82 -18.49 14.63 -0.98
CA ARG A 82 -18.12 15.85 -1.74
C ARG A 82 -16.67 16.25 -1.50
N GLU A 83 -16.20 16.20 -0.26
CA GLU A 83 -14.81 16.51 0.10
C GLU A 83 -13.81 15.58 -0.60
N LEU A 84 -14.07 14.25 -0.58
CA LEU A 84 -13.25 13.28 -1.28
C LEU A 84 -13.25 13.51 -2.80
N VAL A 85 -14.42 13.78 -3.39
CA VAL A 85 -14.53 14.08 -4.83
C VAL A 85 -13.71 15.30 -5.18
N THR A 86 -13.87 16.41 -4.46
CA THR A 86 -13.13 17.66 -4.69
C THR A 86 -11.61 17.45 -4.55
N SER A 87 -11.17 16.71 -3.53
CA SER A 87 -9.76 16.39 -3.35
C SER A 87 -9.20 15.56 -4.51
N LEU A 88 -9.94 14.56 -5.00
CA LEU A 88 -9.52 13.74 -6.14
C LEU A 88 -9.50 14.51 -7.45
N GLU A 89 -10.49 15.36 -7.68
CA GLU A 89 -10.54 16.24 -8.85
C GLU A 89 -9.33 17.18 -8.87
N TYR A 90 -9.03 17.82 -7.74
CA TYR A 90 -7.87 18.70 -7.59
C TYR A 90 -6.56 17.95 -7.83
N LYS A 91 -6.36 16.79 -7.20
CA LYS A 91 -5.17 15.96 -7.39
C LYS A 91 -4.97 15.52 -8.84
N LEU A 92 -6.05 15.12 -9.51
CA LEU A 92 -5.95 14.73 -10.92
C LEU A 92 -5.69 15.93 -11.83
N MET A 93 -6.31 17.08 -11.56
CA MET A 93 -6.03 18.32 -12.28
C MET A 93 -4.55 18.72 -12.14
N MET A 94 -4.00 18.73 -10.93
CA MET A 94 -2.60 19.02 -10.67
C MET A 94 -1.66 18.02 -11.36
N LYS A 95 -2.01 16.74 -11.38
CA LYS A 95 -1.28 15.73 -12.13
C LYS A 95 -1.29 16.04 -13.63
N LYS A 96 -2.42 16.41 -14.22
CA LYS A 96 -2.53 16.77 -15.63
C LYS A 96 -1.74 18.04 -15.98
N ILE A 97 -1.72 19.03 -15.08
CA ILE A 97 -0.87 20.23 -15.23
C ILE A 97 0.60 19.79 -15.32
N ASN A 98 1.06 18.97 -14.39
CA ASN A 98 2.45 18.50 -14.40
C ASN A 98 2.77 17.68 -15.65
N GLU A 99 1.90 16.73 -16.02
CA GLU A 99 2.06 15.93 -17.25
C GLU A 99 2.15 16.80 -18.51
N GLN A 100 1.43 17.93 -18.55
CA GLN A 100 1.50 18.87 -19.66
C GLN A 100 2.85 19.61 -19.69
N LEU A 101 3.29 20.12 -18.53
CA LEU A 101 4.58 20.80 -18.39
C LEU A 101 5.75 19.86 -18.74
N GLU A 102 5.69 18.61 -18.27
CA GLU A 102 6.68 17.58 -18.57
C GLU A 102 6.74 17.25 -20.05
N MET A 103 5.59 17.16 -20.74
CA MET A 103 5.57 16.92 -22.19
C MET A 103 6.13 18.08 -22.98
N GLU A 104 5.78 19.31 -22.63
CA GLU A 104 6.32 20.50 -23.29
C GLU A 104 7.84 20.63 -23.08
N GLU A 105 8.34 20.24 -21.91
CA GLU A 105 9.78 20.19 -21.65
C GLU A 105 10.47 19.08 -22.45
N ALA A 106 9.83 17.91 -22.60
CA ALA A 106 10.33 16.86 -23.47
C ALA A 106 10.42 17.31 -24.93
N ASP A 107 9.39 17.99 -25.43
CA ASP A 107 9.37 18.54 -26.80
C ASP A 107 10.45 19.61 -26.97
N ARG A 108 10.62 20.51 -25.98
CA ARG A 108 11.64 21.56 -25.97
C ARG A 108 13.07 21.01 -26.00
N THR A 109 13.31 19.89 -25.32
CA THR A 109 14.61 19.22 -25.26
C THR A 109 14.84 18.22 -26.40
N GLY A 110 13.85 18.06 -27.29
CA GLY A 110 13.89 17.07 -28.38
C GLY A 110 13.87 15.62 -27.90
N LEU A 111 13.38 15.38 -26.66
CA LEU A 111 13.34 14.05 -26.10
C LEU A 111 12.07 13.33 -26.55
N THR A 112 12.24 12.35 -27.42
CA THR A 112 11.16 11.53 -27.96
C THR A 112 11.36 10.07 -27.61
N LEU A 113 10.27 9.29 -27.71
CA LEU A 113 10.29 7.83 -27.61
C LEU A 113 10.13 7.24 -29.02
N SER A 114 11.08 6.42 -29.47
CA SER A 114 10.96 5.76 -30.77
C SER A 114 9.87 4.69 -30.79
N ASP A 115 9.40 4.32 -31.99
CA ASP A 115 8.40 3.25 -32.12
C ASP A 115 8.95 1.90 -31.64
N GLU A 116 10.25 1.65 -31.83
CA GLU A 116 10.91 0.43 -31.36
C GLU A 116 10.99 0.38 -29.82
N GLU A 117 11.25 1.51 -29.17
CA GLU A 117 11.24 1.60 -27.69
C GLU A 117 9.84 1.35 -27.14
N LEU A 118 8.82 1.92 -27.81
CA LEU A 118 7.41 1.72 -27.43
C LEU A 118 6.98 0.26 -27.62
N ASP A 119 7.32 -0.36 -28.75
CA ASP A 119 6.96 -1.75 -29.03
C ASP A 119 7.65 -2.71 -28.06
N ARG A 120 8.93 -2.51 -27.73
CA ARG A 120 9.61 -3.28 -26.67
C ARG A 120 8.92 -3.15 -25.30
N THR A 121 8.43 -1.95 -24.99
CA THR A 121 7.68 -1.73 -23.75
C THR A 121 6.36 -2.49 -23.77
N ILE A 122 5.63 -2.46 -24.89
CA ILE A 122 4.38 -3.21 -25.07
C ILE A 122 4.63 -4.71 -24.94
N ASP A 123 5.70 -5.23 -25.57
CA ASP A 123 6.04 -6.65 -25.50
C ASP A 123 6.38 -7.08 -24.05
N SER A 124 7.09 -6.22 -23.30
CA SER A 124 7.34 -6.45 -21.87
C SER A 124 6.04 -6.46 -21.04
N ILE A 125 5.09 -5.57 -21.34
CA ILE A 125 3.78 -5.55 -20.68
C ILE A 125 2.98 -6.82 -21.01
N MET A 126 3.01 -7.24 -22.26
CA MET A 126 2.37 -8.48 -22.69
C MET A 126 2.91 -9.70 -21.94
N GLN A 127 4.24 -9.83 -21.84
CA GLN A 127 4.89 -10.90 -21.10
C GLN A 127 4.48 -10.93 -19.62
N LYS A 128 4.49 -9.76 -18.96
CA LYS A 128 4.11 -9.65 -17.53
C LYS A 128 2.65 -10.00 -17.27
N ASN A 129 1.78 -9.84 -18.26
CA ASN A 129 0.35 -10.18 -18.17
C ASN A 129 0.02 -11.51 -18.82
N ASN A 130 1.02 -12.31 -19.20
CA ASN A 130 0.87 -13.61 -19.86
C ASN A 130 0.08 -13.55 -21.19
N PHE A 131 0.15 -12.42 -21.90
CA PHE A 131 -0.39 -12.31 -23.24
C PHE A 131 0.62 -12.86 -24.25
N THR A 132 0.22 -13.89 -24.99
CA THR A 132 1.06 -14.54 -26.01
C THR A 132 0.94 -13.91 -27.39
N ALA A 133 -0.14 -13.14 -27.63
CA ALA A 133 -0.40 -12.48 -28.91
C ALA A 133 -1.05 -11.11 -28.72
N ARG A 134 -0.75 -10.16 -29.64
CA ARG A 134 -1.25 -8.76 -29.56
C ARG A 134 -2.79 -8.64 -29.59
N TRP A 135 -3.48 -9.61 -30.16
CA TRP A 135 -4.95 -9.60 -30.16
C TRP A 135 -5.54 -9.75 -28.73
N GLN A 136 -4.88 -10.49 -27.84
CA GLN A 136 -5.31 -10.63 -26.44
C GLN A 136 -5.23 -9.28 -25.68
N LEU A 137 -4.15 -8.54 -25.90
CA LEU A 137 -4.01 -7.17 -25.37
C LEU A 137 -5.11 -6.26 -25.94
N LYS A 138 -5.36 -6.30 -27.26
CA LYS A 138 -6.42 -5.49 -27.90
C LYS A 138 -7.81 -5.82 -27.34
N GLN A 139 -8.09 -7.08 -27.10
CA GLN A 139 -9.35 -7.52 -26.49
C GLN A 139 -9.49 -7.00 -25.06
N ALA A 140 -8.45 -7.17 -24.21
CA ALA A 140 -8.47 -6.69 -22.82
C ALA A 140 -8.64 -5.17 -22.74
N LEU A 141 -8.05 -4.41 -23.67
CA LEU A 141 -8.24 -2.97 -23.77
C LEU A 141 -9.67 -2.61 -24.17
N SER A 142 -10.22 -3.31 -25.16
CA SER A 142 -11.60 -3.10 -25.64
C SER A 142 -12.64 -3.35 -24.54
N GLU A 143 -12.42 -4.37 -23.68
CA GLU A 143 -13.26 -4.66 -22.51
C GLU A 143 -13.23 -3.51 -21.48
N GLN A 144 -12.14 -2.72 -21.46
CA GLN A 144 -11.99 -1.51 -20.65
C GLN A 144 -12.44 -0.23 -21.38
N GLY A 145 -13.01 -0.34 -22.57
CA GLY A 145 -13.46 0.80 -23.37
C GLY A 145 -12.34 1.61 -24.02
N MET A 146 -11.14 1.06 -24.16
CA MET A 146 -9.97 1.72 -24.75
C MET A 146 -9.57 1.03 -26.06
N ASN A 147 -9.31 1.80 -27.13
CA ASN A 147 -8.75 1.22 -28.33
C ASN A 147 -7.21 1.16 -28.27
N TYR A 148 -6.62 0.29 -29.10
CA TYR A 148 -5.18 0.05 -29.11
C TYR A 148 -4.34 1.28 -29.49
N HIS A 149 -4.84 2.14 -30.38
CA HIS A 149 -4.15 3.37 -30.76
C HIS A 149 -4.09 4.34 -29.56
N GLN A 150 -5.22 4.57 -28.91
CA GLN A 150 -5.28 5.41 -27.70
C GLN A 150 -4.33 4.89 -26.61
N TYR A 151 -4.28 3.58 -26.42
CA TYR A 151 -3.36 2.95 -25.49
C TYR A 151 -1.89 3.22 -25.85
N ARG A 152 -1.50 3.05 -27.12
CA ARG A 152 -0.14 3.36 -27.59
C ARG A 152 0.25 4.81 -27.34
N GLU A 153 -0.62 5.75 -27.67
CA GLU A 153 -0.37 7.18 -27.45
C GLU A 153 -0.24 7.53 -25.96
N GLN A 154 -1.11 6.96 -25.13
CA GLN A 154 -1.02 7.15 -23.68
C GLN A 154 0.27 6.54 -23.11
N LEU A 155 0.65 5.36 -23.57
CA LEU A 155 1.89 4.71 -23.14
C LEU A 155 3.12 5.49 -23.62
N ARG A 156 3.12 5.99 -24.87
CA ARG A 156 4.17 6.84 -25.42
C ARG A 156 4.37 8.07 -24.52
N LYS A 157 3.30 8.79 -24.23
CA LYS A 157 3.34 9.94 -23.32
C LYS A 157 3.96 9.59 -21.96
N GLN A 158 3.48 8.52 -21.33
CA GLN A 158 3.99 8.08 -20.03
C GLN A 158 5.48 7.72 -20.08
N MET A 159 5.91 7.01 -21.12
CA MET A 159 7.31 6.60 -21.26
C MET A 159 8.23 7.78 -21.58
N THR A 160 7.76 8.76 -22.38
CA THR A 160 8.49 10.01 -22.63
C THR A 160 8.71 10.79 -21.34
N ILE A 161 7.66 10.95 -20.52
CA ILE A 161 7.76 11.59 -19.20
C ILE A 161 8.73 10.84 -18.30
N LEU A 162 8.65 9.51 -18.24
CA LEU A 162 9.59 8.70 -17.45
C LEU A 162 11.04 8.88 -17.91
N LYS A 163 11.28 8.92 -19.21
CA LYS A 163 12.61 9.15 -19.81
C LYS A 163 13.13 10.54 -19.43
N LEU A 164 12.27 11.56 -19.51
CA LEU A 164 12.58 12.92 -19.12
C LEU A 164 12.93 13.03 -17.64
N ILE A 165 12.11 12.49 -16.74
CA ILE A 165 12.38 12.47 -15.30
C ILE A 165 13.67 11.71 -14.99
N ASN A 166 13.95 10.62 -15.69
CA ASN A 166 15.21 9.90 -15.52
C ASN A 166 16.41 10.78 -15.89
N THR A 167 16.33 11.49 -17.00
CA THR A 167 17.41 12.35 -17.48
C THR A 167 17.58 13.61 -16.62
N GLU A 168 16.50 14.34 -16.35
CA GLU A 168 16.57 15.65 -15.70
C GLU A 168 16.67 15.56 -14.16
N VAL A 169 16.12 14.50 -13.58
CA VAL A 169 16.00 14.39 -12.13
C VAL A 169 16.82 13.24 -11.57
N ARG A 170 16.56 12.00 -12.00
CA ARG A 170 17.16 10.82 -11.36
C ARG A 170 18.65 10.69 -11.59
N SER A 171 19.12 10.98 -12.81
CA SER A 171 20.55 10.92 -13.16
C SER A 171 21.40 11.88 -12.33
N THR A 172 20.80 12.96 -11.82
CA THR A 172 21.46 13.99 -11.00
C THR A 172 21.50 13.64 -9.51
N VAL A 173 20.82 12.57 -9.08
CA VAL A 173 20.76 12.16 -7.67
C VAL A 173 21.88 11.17 -7.38
N VAL A 174 22.90 11.64 -6.70
CA VAL A 174 24.00 10.82 -6.18
C VAL A 174 23.95 10.87 -4.68
N ILE A 175 23.85 9.72 -4.02
CA ILE A 175 23.90 9.59 -2.56
C ILE A 175 25.28 9.02 -2.20
N SER A 176 26.08 9.80 -1.52
CA SER A 176 27.43 9.41 -1.09
C SER A 176 27.39 8.39 0.06
N GLN A 177 28.48 7.64 0.22
CA GLN A 177 28.59 6.71 1.34
C GLN A 177 28.59 7.41 2.69
N ASP A 178 29.13 8.62 2.73
CA ASP A 178 29.16 9.44 3.95
C ASP A 178 27.78 9.93 4.35
N GLU A 179 26.93 10.33 3.38
CA GLU A 179 25.53 10.67 3.64
C GLU A 179 24.75 9.48 4.21
N VAL A 180 24.96 8.27 3.65
CA VAL A 180 24.32 7.03 4.16
C VAL A 180 24.76 6.74 5.59
N ARG A 181 26.06 6.91 5.88
CA ARG A 181 26.63 6.68 7.20
C ARG A 181 26.13 7.74 8.22
N GLN A 182 26.13 9.00 7.80
CA GLN A 182 25.65 10.09 8.65
C GLN A 182 24.17 9.90 8.98
N TYR A 183 23.34 9.56 8.00
CA TYR A 183 21.92 9.24 8.22
C TYR A 183 21.72 8.13 9.25
N TYR A 184 22.52 7.06 9.18
CA TYR A 184 22.46 5.97 10.15
C TYR A 184 22.79 6.45 11.57
N LEU A 185 23.80 7.31 11.72
CA LEU A 185 24.21 7.85 13.01
C LEU A 185 23.15 8.78 13.60
N ASP A 186 22.62 9.70 12.79
CA ASP A 186 21.63 10.70 13.20
C ASP A 186 20.26 10.07 13.54
N HIS A 187 19.96 8.93 12.91
CA HIS A 187 18.68 8.25 13.07
C HIS A 187 18.81 6.88 13.73
N ARG A 188 19.86 6.68 14.54
CA ARG A 188 20.22 5.37 15.12
C ARG A 188 19.07 4.70 15.85
N GLU A 189 18.24 5.48 16.56
CA GLU A 189 17.09 4.97 17.31
C GLU A 189 16.02 4.31 16.39
N GLN A 190 15.91 4.71 15.12
CA GLN A 190 15.02 4.06 14.16
C GLN A 190 15.48 2.64 13.79
N PHE A 191 16.73 2.32 14.08
CA PHE A 191 17.36 1.03 13.80
C PHE A 191 17.56 0.19 15.06
N ARG A 192 16.93 0.58 16.17
CA ARG A 192 16.96 -0.18 17.42
C ARG A 192 16.27 -1.51 17.22
N LEU A 193 16.94 -2.57 17.67
CA LEU A 193 16.35 -3.91 17.73
C LEU A 193 15.61 -4.07 19.07
N PRO A 194 14.46 -4.74 19.10
CA PRO A 194 13.89 -5.14 20.37
C PRO A 194 14.88 -6.06 21.11
N PRO A 195 15.03 -5.89 22.42
CA PRO A 195 15.85 -6.81 23.19
C PRO A 195 15.36 -8.24 23.03
N HIS A 196 16.25 -9.15 22.65
CA HIS A 196 15.93 -10.56 22.51
C HIS A 196 17.03 -11.43 23.13
N VAL A 197 16.64 -12.63 23.52
CA VAL A 197 17.50 -13.63 24.14
C VAL A 197 17.21 -15.00 23.54
N THR A 198 18.24 -15.81 23.37
CA THR A 198 18.08 -17.24 23.07
C THR A 198 18.05 -17.98 24.38
N LEU A 199 16.98 -18.72 24.66
CA LEU A 199 16.76 -19.44 25.92
C LEU A 199 16.64 -20.94 25.67
N ALA A 200 16.96 -21.70 26.71
CA ALA A 200 16.50 -23.05 26.89
C ALA A 200 15.73 -23.13 28.23
N ASP A 201 14.74 -24.02 28.33
CA ASP A 201 13.96 -24.22 29.55
C ASP A 201 13.89 -25.67 29.98
N ILE A 202 13.67 -25.85 31.29
CA ILE A 202 13.14 -27.07 31.88
C ILE A 202 11.81 -26.68 32.51
N PHE A 203 10.74 -27.26 32.01
CA PHE A 203 9.38 -27.04 32.50
C PHE A 203 8.87 -28.22 33.25
N LEU A 204 8.36 -27.97 34.46
CA LEU A 204 7.73 -28.95 35.34
C LEU A 204 6.26 -28.55 35.54
N LYS A 205 5.36 -29.34 35.00
CA LYS A 205 3.93 -29.03 35.00
C LYS A 205 3.30 -29.16 36.38
N ILE A 206 2.45 -28.23 36.76
CA ILE A 206 1.52 -28.36 37.87
C ILE A 206 0.17 -28.83 37.30
N PRO A 207 -0.36 -30.00 37.72
CA PRO A 207 -1.67 -30.46 37.27
C PRO A 207 -2.78 -29.47 37.65
N PRO A 208 -3.80 -29.27 36.82
CA PRO A 208 -4.95 -28.46 37.18
C PRO A 208 -5.63 -29.01 38.45
N GLY A 209 -5.89 -28.14 39.41
CA GLY A 209 -6.50 -28.54 40.70
C GLY A 209 -5.54 -29.21 41.66
N ALA A 210 -4.22 -29.11 41.45
CA ALA A 210 -3.22 -29.68 42.33
C ALA A 210 -3.32 -29.16 43.77
N THR A 211 -3.21 -30.08 44.74
CA THR A 211 -3.16 -29.75 46.17
C THR A 211 -1.84 -29.06 46.52
N PRO A 212 -1.77 -28.30 47.62
CA PRO A 212 -0.51 -27.70 48.10
C PRO A 212 0.63 -28.69 48.25
N ALA A 213 0.33 -29.93 48.68
CA ALA A 213 1.33 -31.00 48.81
C ALA A 213 1.91 -31.44 47.46
N GLN A 214 1.05 -31.54 46.41
CA GLN A 214 1.49 -31.85 45.03
C GLN A 214 2.35 -30.72 44.46
N ILE A 215 1.96 -29.46 44.66
CA ILE A 215 2.76 -28.31 44.24
C ILE A 215 4.14 -28.31 44.91
N ALA A 216 4.18 -28.62 46.22
CA ALA A 216 5.42 -28.74 46.97
C ALA A 216 6.33 -29.87 46.44
N ALA A 217 5.75 -31.01 46.05
CA ALA A 217 6.50 -32.11 45.46
C ALA A 217 7.13 -31.72 44.10
N VAL A 218 6.39 -31.02 43.21
CA VAL A 218 6.93 -30.53 41.95
C VAL A 218 8.04 -29.49 42.19
N ARG A 219 7.85 -28.61 43.19
CA ARG A 219 8.89 -27.64 43.58
C ARG A 219 10.16 -28.33 44.04
N GLU A 220 10.05 -29.41 44.84
CA GLU A 220 11.21 -30.15 45.32
C GLU A 220 11.92 -30.89 44.18
N LYS A 221 11.18 -31.42 43.19
CA LYS A 221 11.76 -31.93 41.96
C LYS A 221 12.57 -30.85 41.24
N GLY A 222 12.02 -29.63 41.09
CA GLY A 222 12.72 -28.50 40.49
C GLY A 222 14.00 -28.11 41.24
N ASN A 223 13.95 -28.09 42.58
CA ASN A 223 15.12 -27.84 43.42
C ASN A 223 16.18 -28.94 43.27
N HIS A 224 15.76 -30.19 43.08
CA HIS A 224 16.69 -31.30 42.82
C HIS A 224 17.42 -31.09 41.48
N ILE A 225 16.72 -30.74 40.44
CA ILE A 225 17.31 -30.44 39.12
C ILE A 225 18.29 -29.26 39.23
N LEU A 226 17.94 -28.19 39.97
CA LEU A 226 18.86 -27.07 40.20
C LEU A 226 20.16 -27.49 40.86
N ARG A 227 20.09 -28.44 41.84
CA ARG A 227 21.29 -29.01 42.50
C ARG A 227 22.18 -29.80 41.50
N GLN A 228 21.56 -30.53 40.56
CA GLN A 228 22.29 -31.25 39.52
C GLN A 228 22.99 -30.26 38.56
N ILE A 229 22.30 -29.23 38.08
CA ILE A 229 22.88 -28.16 37.24
C ILE A 229 24.07 -27.50 37.96
N SER A 230 23.95 -27.24 39.27
CA SER A 230 25.02 -26.65 40.07
C SER A 230 26.26 -27.55 40.18
N ARG A 231 26.12 -28.87 39.99
CA ARG A 231 27.21 -29.84 39.91
C ARG A 231 27.80 -30.00 38.52
N LYS A 232 27.43 -29.10 37.58
CA LYS A 232 27.85 -29.06 36.17
C LYS A 232 27.27 -30.17 35.29
N ASP A 233 26.16 -30.78 35.70
CA ASP A 233 25.42 -31.65 34.79
C ASP A 233 24.93 -30.85 33.60
N ASP A 234 24.85 -31.51 32.44
CA ASP A 234 24.47 -30.84 31.21
C ASP A 234 22.98 -30.45 31.22
N PHE A 235 22.72 -29.16 31.09
CA PHE A 235 21.35 -28.64 31.11
C PHE A 235 20.48 -29.25 29.97
N ALA A 236 21.06 -29.51 28.80
CA ALA A 236 20.30 -30.06 27.67
C ALA A 236 19.91 -31.53 27.92
N ILE A 237 20.80 -32.30 28.61
CA ILE A 237 20.51 -33.68 29.01
C ILE A 237 19.39 -33.69 30.08
N LEU A 238 19.47 -32.80 31.07
CA LEU A 238 18.43 -32.67 32.10
C LEU A 238 17.10 -32.18 31.50
N ALA A 239 17.14 -31.26 30.52
CA ALA A 239 15.94 -30.86 29.83
C ALA A 239 15.29 -32.03 29.07
N GLY A 240 16.10 -32.85 28.40
CA GLY A 240 15.61 -34.05 27.70
C GLY A 240 15.00 -35.13 28.62
N SER A 241 15.54 -35.29 29.81
CA SER A 241 15.08 -36.35 30.77
C SER A 241 14.00 -35.89 31.74
N GLU A 242 14.00 -34.63 32.16
CA GLU A 242 13.19 -34.13 33.26
C GLU A 242 12.13 -33.10 32.85
N SER A 243 12.28 -32.42 31.69
CA SER A 243 11.35 -31.42 31.26
C SER A 243 10.08 -32.03 30.67
N GLU A 244 8.94 -31.49 31.10
CA GLU A 244 7.61 -31.81 30.55
C GLU A 244 7.17 -30.79 29.46
N GLY A 245 8.10 -29.94 29.02
CA GLY A 245 7.87 -28.94 27.99
C GLY A 245 7.98 -29.52 26.59
N PRO A 246 7.41 -28.82 25.58
CA PRO A 246 7.37 -29.31 24.19
C PRO A 246 8.74 -29.37 23.51
N ASN A 247 9.76 -28.70 24.07
CA ASN A 247 11.11 -28.65 23.51
C ASN A 247 12.12 -29.53 24.27
N SER A 248 11.66 -30.44 25.15
CA SER A 248 12.50 -31.34 25.91
C SER A 248 13.47 -32.10 25.02
N ASP A 249 13.00 -32.70 23.93
CA ASP A 249 13.80 -33.47 22.97
C ASP A 249 14.90 -32.66 22.27
N ASN A 250 14.79 -31.33 22.27
CA ASN A 250 15.80 -30.42 21.73
C ASN A 250 16.61 -29.73 22.86
N GLY A 251 16.79 -30.40 23.98
CA GLY A 251 17.53 -29.84 25.12
C GLY A 251 16.86 -28.61 25.74
N GLY A 252 15.56 -28.45 25.56
CA GLY A 252 14.78 -27.32 26.03
C GLY A 252 14.91 -26.04 25.23
N ASN A 253 15.57 -26.06 24.06
CA ASN A 253 15.87 -24.86 23.25
C ASN A 253 14.59 -24.21 22.73
N LEU A 254 14.31 -22.99 23.21
CA LEU A 254 13.17 -22.16 22.80
C LEU A 254 13.48 -21.25 21.58
N GLY A 255 14.75 -21.15 21.17
CA GLY A 255 15.18 -20.20 20.15
C GLY A 255 15.29 -18.77 20.63
N ASP A 256 15.28 -17.82 19.68
CA ASP A 256 15.37 -16.39 19.96
C ASP A 256 13.99 -15.85 20.33
N LEU A 257 13.87 -15.23 21.49
CA LEU A 257 12.63 -14.70 22.04
C LEU A 257 12.78 -13.22 22.42
N THR A 258 11.77 -12.43 22.08
CA THR A 258 11.60 -11.05 22.54
C THR A 258 10.81 -11.02 23.87
N LYS A 259 10.78 -9.86 24.54
CA LYS A 259 10.07 -9.71 25.84
C LYS A 259 8.57 -10.05 25.74
N ASP A 260 7.93 -9.69 24.65
CA ASP A 260 6.50 -9.93 24.41
C ASP A 260 6.13 -11.39 24.11
N GLN A 261 7.13 -12.22 23.82
CA GLN A 261 6.97 -13.66 23.61
C GLN A 261 7.18 -14.48 24.90
N LEU A 262 7.64 -13.85 25.96
CA LEU A 262 7.91 -14.51 27.26
C LEU A 262 6.73 -14.34 28.20
N LEU A 263 6.54 -15.33 29.08
CA LEU A 263 5.65 -15.18 30.24
C LEU A 263 6.20 -14.06 31.14
N PRO A 264 5.32 -13.25 31.76
CA PRO A 264 5.74 -12.12 32.59
C PRO A 264 6.78 -12.48 33.65
N GLU A 265 6.64 -13.66 34.29
CA GLU A 265 7.54 -14.16 35.35
C GLU A 265 8.94 -14.53 34.83
N LEU A 266 9.03 -14.88 33.53
CA LEU A 266 10.30 -15.25 32.90
C LEU A 266 11.09 -14.03 32.37
N ILE A 267 10.43 -12.88 32.15
CA ILE A 267 11.09 -11.70 31.57
C ILE A 267 12.27 -11.23 32.42
N GLY A 268 12.06 -11.06 33.72
CA GLY A 268 13.11 -10.62 34.66
C GLY A 268 14.35 -11.53 34.59
N PRO A 269 14.21 -12.82 34.89
CA PRO A 269 15.31 -13.78 34.82
C PRO A 269 15.96 -13.91 33.45
N ALA A 270 15.18 -13.92 32.34
CA ALA A 270 15.70 -14.04 30.99
C ALA A 270 16.66 -12.91 30.62
N PHE A 271 16.42 -11.69 31.12
CA PHE A 271 17.24 -10.53 30.81
C PHE A 271 18.27 -10.17 31.90
N SER A 272 18.21 -10.75 33.09
CA SER A 272 19.18 -10.50 34.17
C SER A 272 20.23 -11.59 34.34
N VAL A 273 19.88 -12.86 34.10
CA VAL A 273 20.85 -13.99 34.22
C VAL A 273 21.96 -13.83 33.16
N PRO A 274 23.24 -13.98 33.51
CA PRO A 274 24.34 -13.93 32.54
C PRO A 274 24.21 -14.98 31.43
N VAL A 275 24.78 -14.69 30.26
CA VAL A 275 24.86 -15.67 29.16
C VAL A 275 25.63 -16.92 29.64
N GLY A 276 25.09 -18.10 29.38
CA GLY A 276 25.58 -19.39 29.88
C GLY A 276 25.04 -19.73 31.25
N GLY A 277 24.47 -18.76 31.98
CA GLY A 277 23.90 -18.93 33.31
C GLY A 277 22.49 -19.51 33.29
N THR A 278 22.08 -20.03 34.47
CA THR A 278 20.76 -20.61 34.70
C THR A 278 20.04 -19.84 35.81
N SER A 279 18.72 -19.70 35.66
CA SER A 279 17.89 -19.06 36.68
C SER A 279 17.71 -19.96 37.92
N GLY A 280 17.17 -19.40 39.01
CA GLY A 280 16.49 -20.18 40.03
C GLY A 280 15.19 -20.79 39.51
N LEU A 281 14.47 -21.47 40.41
CA LEU A 281 13.15 -22.03 40.13
C LEU A 281 12.11 -20.89 40.05
N ILE A 282 11.45 -20.76 38.91
CA ILE A 282 10.46 -19.71 38.65
C ILE A 282 9.07 -20.34 38.64
N GLN A 283 8.19 -19.88 39.48
CA GLN A 283 6.80 -20.34 39.56
C GLN A 283 5.92 -19.51 38.63
N THR A 284 5.07 -20.17 37.87
CA THR A 284 4.02 -19.59 37.02
C THR A 284 2.70 -20.32 37.32
N ASP A 285 1.60 -19.84 36.74
CA ASP A 285 0.30 -20.52 36.82
C ASP A 285 0.29 -21.90 36.16
N ARG A 286 1.22 -22.18 35.24
CA ARG A 286 1.30 -23.44 34.48
C ARG A 286 2.20 -24.48 35.13
N GLY A 287 3.12 -24.04 36.00
CA GLY A 287 4.13 -24.90 36.59
C GLY A 287 5.40 -24.15 36.97
N PHE A 288 6.48 -24.89 37.14
CA PHE A 288 7.79 -24.34 37.46
C PHE A 288 8.69 -24.35 36.21
N TYR A 289 9.46 -23.29 36.06
CA TYR A 289 10.46 -23.14 35.00
C TYR A 289 11.86 -22.98 35.60
N ILE A 290 12.83 -23.55 34.92
CA ILE A 290 14.26 -23.24 35.08
C ILE A 290 14.74 -22.84 33.69
N ILE A 291 15.22 -21.62 33.52
CA ILE A 291 15.70 -21.15 32.21
C ILE A 291 17.21 -21.00 32.19
N LYS A 292 17.81 -21.31 31.04
CA LYS A 292 19.22 -21.07 30.75
C LYS A 292 19.32 -20.05 29.61
N VAL A 293 20.13 -19.02 29.83
CA VAL A 293 20.39 -18.01 28.78
C VAL A 293 21.51 -18.53 27.88
N LEU A 294 21.18 -18.94 26.66
CA LEU A 294 22.15 -19.46 25.69
C LEU A 294 22.90 -18.33 24.98
N LYS A 295 22.15 -17.27 24.61
CA LYS A 295 22.71 -16.11 23.94
C LYS A 295 21.89 -14.87 24.29
N ARG A 296 22.53 -13.73 24.32
CA ARG A 296 21.88 -12.42 24.38
C ARG A 296 22.47 -11.54 23.29
N GLU A 297 21.60 -10.87 22.51
CA GLU A 297 22.09 -9.96 21.50
C GLU A 297 22.78 -8.77 22.18
N SER A 298 24.04 -8.58 21.84
CA SER A 298 24.86 -7.50 22.41
C SER A 298 24.73 -6.18 21.64
N HIS A 299 24.13 -6.22 20.45
CA HIS A 299 23.99 -5.07 19.58
C HIS A 299 22.54 -4.57 19.60
N PRO A 300 22.23 -3.48 20.31
CA PRO A 300 20.87 -2.97 20.40
C PRO A 300 20.38 -2.32 19.09
N TYR A 301 21.21 -2.26 18.08
CA TYR A 301 20.92 -1.65 16.78
C TYR A 301 21.28 -2.58 15.63
N GLN A 302 20.53 -2.51 14.53
CA GLN A 302 20.88 -3.17 13.29
C GLN A 302 22.26 -2.66 12.83
N ARG A 303 23.13 -3.58 12.43
CA ARG A 303 24.50 -3.20 12.01
C ARG A 303 24.44 -2.41 10.71
N PHE A 304 25.19 -1.35 10.61
CA PHE A 304 25.23 -0.48 9.44
C PHE A 304 25.44 -1.26 8.13
N ARG A 305 26.35 -2.23 8.11
CA ARG A 305 26.62 -3.04 6.91
C ARG A 305 25.40 -3.79 6.38
N ASP A 306 24.49 -4.20 7.29
CA ASP A 306 23.33 -5.04 6.95
C ASP A 306 22.17 -4.19 6.40
N ILE A 307 22.13 -2.91 6.73
CA ILE A 307 21.04 -1.98 6.36
C ILE A 307 21.48 -0.85 5.42
N LYS A 308 22.78 -0.73 5.14
CA LYS A 308 23.36 0.31 4.30
C LYS A 308 22.64 0.46 2.96
N ALA A 309 22.39 -0.64 2.25
CA ALA A 309 21.71 -0.63 0.95
C ALA A 309 20.25 -0.12 1.07
N ARG A 310 19.55 -0.48 2.15
CA ARG A 310 18.20 0.00 2.44
C ARG A 310 18.21 1.52 2.67
N ILE A 311 19.11 2.02 3.53
CA ILE A 311 19.24 3.45 3.81
C ILE A 311 19.56 4.22 2.52
N GLN A 312 20.51 3.73 1.71
CA GLN A 312 20.88 4.36 0.44
C GLN A 312 19.68 4.44 -0.52
N ASN A 313 18.89 3.38 -0.62
CA ASN A 313 17.66 3.36 -1.42
C ASN A 313 16.62 4.37 -0.92
N ASP A 314 16.41 4.44 0.39
CA ASP A 314 15.42 5.33 0.99
C ASP A 314 15.83 6.80 0.83
N LEU A 315 17.11 7.12 1.04
CA LEU A 315 17.67 8.44 0.77
C LEU A 315 17.56 8.82 -0.70
N SER A 316 17.90 7.91 -1.61
CA SER A 316 17.77 8.12 -3.05
C SER A 316 16.32 8.42 -3.45
N LYS A 317 15.35 7.65 -2.97
CA LYS A 317 13.92 7.91 -3.22
C LYS A 317 13.47 9.26 -2.67
N LYS A 318 13.86 9.60 -1.43
CA LYS A 318 13.52 10.87 -0.79
C LYS A 318 14.12 12.06 -1.55
N THR A 319 15.38 11.98 -1.90
CA THR A 319 16.08 13.03 -2.65
C THR A 319 15.53 13.19 -4.05
N THR A 320 15.26 12.08 -4.75
CA THR A 320 14.62 12.10 -6.08
C THR A 320 13.25 12.78 -6.02
N ARG A 321 12.44 12.44 -5.02
CA ARG A 321 11.11 13.07 -4.84
C ARG A 321 11.23 14.57 -4.58
N LYS A 322 12.15 14.99 -3.72
CA LYS A 322 12.39 16.42 -3.44
C LYS A 322 12.83 17.16 -4.71
N ARG A 323 13.80 16.60 -5.44
CA ARG A 323 14.28 17.20 -6.70
C ARG A 323 13.19 17.26 -7.77
N LEU A 324 12.35 16.22 -7.88
CA LEU A 324 11.22 16.22 -8.81
C LEU A 324 10.25 17.37 -8.50
N LEU A 325 9.89 17.56 -7.24
CA LEU A 325 9.00 18.66 -6.85
C LEU A 325 9.61 20.03 -7.17
N THR A 326 10.87 20.26 -6.81
CA THR A 326 11.56 21.50 -7.12
C THR A 326 11.67 21.73 -8.64
N TRP A 327 11.96 20.69 -9.41
CA TRP A 327 12.04 20.77 -10.85
C TRP A 327 10.66 21.10 -11.49
N LEU A 328 9.57 20.46 -11.01
CA LEU A 328 8.22 20.81 -11.44
C LEU A 328 7.83 22.25 -11.10
N GLU A 329 8.23 22.76 -9.93
CA GLU A 329 8.06 24.17 -9.58
C GLU A 329 8.81 25.10 -10.53
N GLN A 330 10.03 24.74 -10.92
CA GLN A 330 10.80 25.48 -11.92
C GLN A 330 10.12 25.47 -13.30
N LEU A 331 9.57 24.33 -13.74
CA LEU A 331 8.80 24.26 -14.97
C LEU A 331 7.56 25.16 -14.92
N ARG A 332 6.83 25.15 -13.79
CA ARG A 332 5.67 26.05 -13.59
C ARG A 332 6.07 27.52 -13.65
N GLY A 333 7.18 27.87 -13.01
CA GLY A 333 7.70 29.26 -13.01
C GLY A 333 8.11 29.79 -14.39
N LYS A 334 8.41 28.87 -15.35
CA LYS A 334 8.76 29.20 -16.74
C LYS A 334 7.57 29.16 -17.70
N SER A 335 6.40 28.75 -17.22
CA SER A 335 5.20 28.50 -18.03
C SER A 335 4.04 29.37 -17.56
N TYR A 336 3.09 29.63 -18.43
CA TYR A 336 1.84 30.28 -18.08
C TYR A 336 0.88 29.23 -17.50
N VAL A 337 0.64 29.25 -16.20
CA VAL A 337 -0.26 28.33 -15.50
C VAL A 337 -1.29 29.11 -14.72
N VAL A 338 -2.57 28.95 -15.05
CA VAL A 338 -3.69 29.54 -14.31
C VAL A 338 -4.60 28.43 -13.83
N ILE A 339 -4.92 28.43 -12.56
CA ILE A 339 -5.79 27.46 -11.90
C ILE A 339 -7.05 28.17 -11.40
N TYR A 340 -8.21 27.73 -11.85
CA TYR A 340 -9.51 28.28 -11.49
C TYR A 340 -10.20 27.49 -10.38
N MET A 341 -9.71 26.29 -10.08
CA MET A 341 -10.24 25.44 -9.01
C MET A 341 -9.60 25.81 -7.66
N THR A 342 -10.43 26.04 -6.65
CA THR A 342 -9.95 26.31 -5.28
C THR A 342 -9.36 25.02 -4.69
N PRO A 343 -8.15 25.08 -4.10
CA PRO A 343 -7.55 23.93 -3.45
C PRO A 343 -8.41 23.49 -2.25
N PRO A 344 -8.57 22.16 -2.03
CA PRO A 344 -9.23 21.63 -0.86
C PRO A 344 -8.45 21.99 0.43
N PRO A 345 -9.11 21.99 1.59
CA PRO A 345 -8.53 22.43 2.86
C PRO A 345 -7.20 21.73 3.22
N ASP A 346 -7.10 20.45 2.93
CA ASP A 346 -5.93 19.61 3.26
C ASP A 346 -4.70 19.87 2.36
N GLU A 347 -4.83 20.68 1.30
CA GLU A 347 -3.73 20.97 0.37
C GLU A 347 -3.29 22.45 0.39
N LYS A 348 -3.66 23.19 1.42
CA LYS A 348 -3.29 24.60 1.59
C LYS A 348 -1.95 24.82 2.31
N THR A 349 -1.18 23.74 2.58
CA THR A 349 0.14 23.82 3.27
C THR A 349 1.29 23.48 2.34
#